data_cd49114a4af53446dd9b49f54f194a4b
#
_entry.id   cd49114a4af53446dd9b49f54f194a4b
#
_cell.length_a   1.000
_cell.length_b   1.000
_cell.length_c   1.000
_cell.angle_alpha   90.00
_cell.angle_beta   90.00
_cell.angle_gamma   90.00
#
_symmetry.space_group_name_H-M   'P 1'
#
loop_
_entity.id
_entity.type
_entity.pdbx_description
1 polymer ?
#
loop_
_entity_poly.entity_id
_entity_poly.type
_entity_poly.pdbx_seq_one_letter_code
_entity_poly.pdbx_strand_id
1 'polypeptide(L)'
;VLVNNAGIVGTVSPCADLDEGEYLRICAINQTSVFLGMKHVIPSMKRAGGGSIINISSISGLVAIYGTPNVAYAASKFALRGLTKQAAIEYGADGIRVNSVHPGYIRTKMMTESLTDEQIVIASDSVPIKRVGEPVDVSRLVIYLASDESGFTTGSEHVIDGGLTSV
;
A
#
# COMPACT_ATOMS: atom_id res chain seq x y z
N VAL A 1 9.62 11.83 8.70
CA VAL A 1 8.97 10.60 8.18
C VAL A 1 7.53 10.90 7.79
N LEU A 2 7.07 10.38 6.65
CA LEU A 2 5.67 10.36 6.24
C LEU A 2 5.24 8.91 5.99
N VAL A 3 4.12 8.49 6.56
CA VAL A 3 3.48 7.21 6.24
C VAL A 3 2.11 7.49 5.62
N ASN A 4 1.98 7.28 4.33
CA ASN A 4 0.71 7.38 3.61
C ASN A 4 -0.05 6.05 3.76
N ASN A 5 -0.83 5.94 4.84
CA ASN A 5 -1.53 4.70 5.20
C ASN A 5 -3.04 4.75 4.93
N ALA A 6 -3.65 5.93 4.89
CA ALA A 6 -5.09 6.05 4.69
C ALA A 6 -5.54 5.39 3.39
N GLY A 7 -6.62 4.61 3.45
CA GLY A 7 -7.16 3.94 2.28
C GLY A 7 -8.47 3.22 2.58
N ILE A 8 -9.21 2.95 1.52
CA ILE A 8 -10.49 2.23 1.55
C ILE A 8 -10.51 1.18 0.44
N VAL A 9 -11.27 0.11 0.63
CA VAL A 9 -11.57 -0.87 -0.44
C VAL A 9 -12.62 -0.29 -1.38
N GLY A 10 -13.64 0.35 -0.82
CA GLY A 10 -14.80 0.84 -1.56
C GLY A 10 -15.73 -0.28 -2.03
N THR A 11 -16.57 0.03 -3.00
CA THR A 11 -17.53 -0.92 -3.54
C THR A 11 -16.83 -1.99 -4.38
N VAL A 12 -17.10 -3.25 -4.07
CA VAL A 12 -16.66 -4.42 -4.86
C VAL A 12 -17.71 -4.68 -5.94
N SER A 13 -17.35 -4.45 -7.20
CA SER A 13 -18.26 -4.56 -8.35
C SER A 13 -17.46 -4.87 -9.62
N PRO A 14 -18.05 -5.59 -10.58
CA PRO A 14 -17.50 -5.72 -11.93
C PRO A 14 -17.24 -4.34 -12.55
N CYS A 15 -16.22 -4.24 -13.38
CA CYS A 15 -15.78 -2.97 -13.97
C CYS A 15 -16.91 -2.24 -14.73
N ALA A 16 -17.78 -3.00 -15.43
CA ALA A 16 -18.87 -2.44 -16.20
C ALA A 16 -20.02 -1.85 -15.34
N ASP A 17 -20.12 -2.28 -14.09
CA ASP A 17 -21.21 -1.92 -13.17
C ASP A 17 -20.79 -0.94 -12.08
N LEU A 18 -19.50 -0.62 -12.01
CA LEU A 18 -18.98 0.32 -11.00
C LEU A 18 -19.38 1.75 -11.34
N ASP A 19 -20.00 2.43 -10.39
CA ASP A 19 -20.34 3.85 -10.51
C ASP A 19 -19.09 4.72 -10.66
N GLU A 20 -19.11 5.69 -11.59
CA GLU A 20 -17.98 6.56 -11.88
C GLU A 20 -17.60 7.43 -10.66
N GLY A 21 -18.59 7.94 -9.93
CA GLY A 21 -18.36 8.73 -8.72
C GLY A 21 -17.67 7.92 -7.62
N GLU A 22 -18.04 6.66 -7.48
CA GLU A 22 -17.39 5.75 -6.53
C GLU A 22 -15.96 5.43 -6.96
N TYR A 23 -15.71 5.18 -8.26
CA TYR A 23 -14.34 5.04 -8.79
C TYR A 23 -13.48 6.26 -8.44
N LEU A 24 -13.97 7.45 -8.72
CA LEU A 24 -13.26 8.70 -8.43
C LEU A 24 -13.03 8.91 -6.93
N ARG A 25 -14.00 8.55 -6.08
CA ARG A 25 -13.87 8.62 -4.63
C ARG A 25 -12.76 7.71 -4.10
N ILE A 26 -12.69 6.47 -4.58
CA ILE A 26 -11.65 5.52 -4.20
C ILE A 26 -10.27 6.03 -4.65
N CYS A 27 -10.15 6.51 -5.89
CA CYS A 27 -8.91 7.10 -6.40
C CYS A 27 -8.50 8.34 -5.61
N ALA A 28 -9.43 9.21 -5.25
CA ALA A 28 -9.16 10.41 -4.46
C ALA A 28 -8.55 10.05 -3.08
N ILE A 29 -9.12 9.03 -2.41
CA ILE A 29 -8.67 8.62 -1.08
C ILE A 29 -7.38 7.79 -1.16
N ASN A 30 -7.27 6.83 -2.09
CA ASN A 30 -6.15 5.89 -2.08
C ASN A 30 -4.91 6.38 -2.83
N GLN A 31 -5.09 7.22 -3.85
CA GLN A 31 -4.02 7.66 -4.76
C GLN A 31 -3.73 9.15 -4.64
N THR A 32 -4.75 10.01 -4.81
CA THR A 32 -4.55 11.46 -4.82
C THR A 32 -4.07 11.97 -3.46
N SER A 33 -4.59 11.40 -2.35
CA SER A 33 -4.13 11.76 -1.00
C SER A 33 -2.64 11.46 -0.79
N VAL A 34 -2.13 10.35 -1.35
CA VAL A 34 -0.71 9.98 -1.28
C VAL A 34 0.15 11.02 -2.02
N PHE A 35 -0.26 11.39 -3.23
CA PHE A 35 0.40 12.49 -3.97
C PHE A 35 0.39 13.78 -3.16
N LEU A 36 -0.75 14.17 -2.58
CA LEU A 36 -0.86 15.39 -1.78
C LEU A 36 0.01 15.32 -0.52
N GLY A 37 0.05 14.17 0.17
CA GLY A 37 0.93 13.95 1.32
C GLY A 37 2.39 14.19 0.95
N MET A 38 2.87 13.57 -0.13
CA MET A 38 4.22 13.77 -0.66
C MET A 38 4.47 15.22 -1.05
N LYS A 39 3.58 15.83 -1.84
CA LYS A 39 3.67 17.23 -2.28
C LYS A 39 3.90 18.20 -1.12
N HIS A 40 3.19 18.00 -0.01
CA HIS A 40 3.26 18.92 1.12
C HIS A 40 4.45 18.64 2.06
N VAL A 41 4.90 17.38 2.19
CA VAL A 41 6.00 17.06 3.12
C VAL A 41 7.38 17.26 2.49
N ILE A 42 7.56 17.00 1.20
CA ILE A 42 8.85 17.04 0.50
C ILE A 42 9.60 18.37 0.73
N PRO A 43 8.96 19.56 0.58
CA PRO A 43 9.67 20.81 0.84
C PRO A 43 10.22 20.92 2.25
N SER A 44 9.55 20.34 3.24
CA SER A 44 10.00 20.31 4.64
C SER A 44 11.16 19.33 4.85
N MET A 45 11.09 18.16 4.21
CA MET A 45 12.16 17.16 4.24
C MET A 45 13.44 17.71 3.58
N LYS A 46 13.32 18.40 2.44
CA LYS A 46 14.47 19.06 1.79
C LYS A 46 15.16 20.07 2.73
N ARG A 47 14.39 20.90 3.44
CA ARG A 47 14.95 21.84 4.42
C ARG A 47 15.61 21.16 5.61
N ALA A 48 15.14 19.96 5.97
CA ALA A 48 15.70 19.13 7.04
C ALA A 48 16.93 18.30 6.62
N GLY A 49 17.29 18.32 5.33
CA GLY A 49 18.41 17.54 4.79
C GLY A 49 18.10 16.09 4.50
N GLY A 50 16.83 15.70 4.43
CA GLY A 50 16.41 14.35 4.07
C GLY A 50 15.12 13.90 4.75
N GLY A 51 14.74 12.64 4.49
CA GLY A 51 13.55 12.06 5.07
C GLY A 51 13.20 10.66 4.53
N SER A 52 12.16 10.07 5.10
CA SER A 52 11.63 8.80 4.62
C SER A 52 10.12 8.89 4.39
N ILE A 53 9.68 8.44 3.24
CA ILE A 53 8.27 8.35 2.83
C ILE A 53 7.94 6.88 2.60
N ILE A 54 6.87 6.39 3.23
CA ILE A 54 6.39 5.02 3.10
C ILE A 54 4.94 5.05 2.61
N ASN A 55 4.70 4.54 1.41
CA ASN A 55 3.38 4.46 0.80
C ASN A 55 2.80 3.07 1.01
N ILE A 56 1.68 2.96 1.76
CA ILE A 56 1.03 1.68 1.99
C ILE A 56 0.13 1.34 0.81
N SER A 57 0.61 0.44 -0.03
CA SER A 57 -0.11 -0.12 -1.16
C SER A 57 -0.91 -1.37 -0.73
N SER A 58 -0.81 -2.45 -1.48
CA SER A 58 -1.44 -3.75 -1.27
C SER A 58 -0.81 -4.76 -2.23
N ILE A 59 -1.00 -6.05 -2.01
CA ILE A 59 -0.80 -7.07 -3.06
C ILE A 59 -1.67 -6.79 -4.28
N SER A 60 -2.86 -6.19 -4.09
CA SER A 60 -3.72 -5.71 -5.21
C SER A 60 -3.09 -4.58 -6.02
N GLY A 61 -1.95 -4.03 -5.61
CA GLY A 61 -1.11 -3.14 -6.40
C GLY A 61 0.00 -3.87 -7.17
N LEU A 62 0.09 -5.19 -7.06
CA LEU A 62 1.07 -6.04 -7.74
C LEU A 62 0.41 -7.02 -8.71
N VAL A 63 -0.67 -7.65 -8.26
CA VAL A 63 -1.41 -8.67 -9.00
C VAL A 63 -2.91 -8.41 -8.94
N ALA A 64 -3.65 -8.94 -9.90
CA ALA A 64 -5.09 -9.04 -9.81
C ALA A 64 -5.47 -10.28 -8.98
N ILE A 65 -6.45 -10.14 -8.08
CA ILE A 65 -6.91 -11.25 -7.25
C ILE A 65 -8.14 -11.87 -7.92
N TYR A 66 -8.02 -13.13 -8.31
CA TYR A 66 -9.11 -13.86 -8.94
C TYR A 66 -10.34 -13.92 -8.02
N GLY A 67 -11.53 -13.73 -8.59
CA GLY A 67 -12.80 -13.75 -7.85
C GLY A 67 -13.12 -12.49 -7.06
N THR A 68 -12.27 -11.45 -7.11
CA THR A 68 -12.50 -10.18 -6.40
C THR A 68 -12.61 -9.03 -7.41
N PRO A 69 -13.81 -8.70 -7.90
CA PRO A 69 -14.01 -7.59 -8.86
C PRO A 69 -13.88 -6.25 -8.16
N ASN A 70 -12.72 -5.60 -8.28
CA ASN A 70 -12.33 -4.46 -7.45
C ASN A 70 -11.36 -3.54 -8.23
N VAL A 71 -11.78 -3.14 -9.43
CA VAL A 71 -10.95 -2.39 -10.38
C VAL A 71 -10.43 -1.07 -9.83
N ALA A 72 -11.27 -0.31 -9.12
CA ALA A 72 -10.87 1.00 -8.59
C ALA A 72 -9.79 0.89 -7.50
N TYR A 73 -9.96 -0.07 -6.58
CA TYR A 73 -8.96 -0.33 -5.55
C TYR A 73 -7.64 -0.80 -6.17
N ALA A 74 -7.70 -1.80 -7.06
CA ALA A 74 -6.51 -2.31 -7.74
C ALA A 74 -5.79 -1.18 -8.49
N ALA A 75 -6.49 -0.42 -9.34
CA ALA A 75 -5.93 0.70 -10.08
C ALA A 75 -5.26 1.72 -9.14
N SER A 76 -5.93 2.11 -8.05
CA SER A 76 -5.39 3.06 -7.08
C SER A 76 -4.12 2.53 -6.39
N LYS A 77 -4.06 1.22 -6.07
CA LYS A 77 -2.89 0.61 -5.41
C LYS A 77 -1.73 0.37 -6.39
N PHE A 78 -2.01 0.06 -7.66
CA PHE A 78 -0.99 0.04 -8.72
C PHE A 78 -0.36 1.43 -8.93
N ALA A 79 -1.15 2.50 -8.89
CA ALA A 79 -0.67 3.87 -9.05
C ALA A 79 0.39 4.26 -7.99
N LEU A 80 0.31 3.72 -6.76
CA LEU A 80 1.28 4.01 -5.71
C LEU A 80 2.69 3.53 -6.07
N ARG A 81 2.82 2.49 -6.89
CA ARG A 81 4.13 2.01 -7.38
C ARG A 81 4.80 3.08 -8.24
N GLY A 82 4.06 3.64 -9.21
CA GLY A 82 4.55 4.73 -10.05
C GLY A 82 4.92 5.97 -9.24
N LEU A 83 4.03 6.41 -8.33
CA LEU A 83 4.29 7.54 -7.44
C LEU A 83 5.56 7.32 -6.59
N THR A 84 5.74 6.12 -6.03
CA THR A 84 6.90 5.75 -5.22
C THR A 84 8.20 5.82 -6.02
N LYS A 85 8.24 5.15 -7.18
CA LYS A 85 9.45 5.08 -8.01
C LYS A 85 9.84 6.45 -8.55
N GLN A 86 8.88 7.20 -9.05
CA GLN A 86 9.13 8.53 -9.60
C GLN A 86 9.67 9.49 -8.52
N ALA A 87 9.02 9.54 -7.36
CA ALA A 87 9.47 10.40 -6.27
C ALA A 87 10.85 9.98 -5.71
N ALA A 88 11.16 8.67 -5.67
CA ALA A 88 12.45 8.18 -5.25
C ALA A 88 13.59 8.69 -6.15
N ILE A 89 13.36 8.71 -7.46
CA ILE A 89 14.34 9.22 -8.43
C ILE A 89 14.47 10.75 -8.34
N GLU A 90 13.35 11.46 -8.22
CA GLU A 90 13.33 12.93 -8.18
C GLU A 90 14.03 13.50 -6.95
N TYR A 91 13.90 12.84 -5.80
CA TYR A 91 14.32 13.40 -4.49
C TYR A 91 15.42 12.61 -3.78
N GLY A 92 15.98 11.58 -4.42
CA GLY A 92 17.10 10.80 -3.85
C GLY A 92 18.34 11.65 -3.56
N ALA A 93 18.66 12.60 -4.45
CA ALA A 93 19.78 13.53 -4.26
C ALA A 93 19.56 14.52 -3.09
N ASP A 94 18.31 14.74 -2.69
CA ASP A 94 17.96 15.54 -1.51
C ASP A 94 17.96 14.71 -0.20
N GLY A 95 18.43 13.46 -0.22
CA GLY A 95 18.43 12.56 0.93
C GLY A 95 17.05 12.03 1.31
N ILE A 96 16.05 12.12 0.42
CA ILE A 96 14.69 11.65 0.67
C ILE A 96 14.51 10.26 0.04
N ARG A 97 14.22 9.27 0.90
CA ARG A 97 13.90 7.90 0.47
C ARG A 97 12.39 7.73 0.36
N VAL A 98 11.94 7.05 -0.69
CA VAL A 98 10.51 6.77 -0.92
C VAL A 98 10.34 5.31 -1.26
N ASN A 99 9.57 4.56 -0.45
CA ASN A 99 9.34 3.14 -0.64
C ASN A 99 7.85 2.81 -0.53
N SER A 100 7.43 1.70 -1.12
CA SER A 100 6.08 1.17 -0.96
C SER A 100 6.08 -0.15 -0.21
N VAL A 101 5.05 -0.36 0.61
CA VAL A 101 4.77 -1.60 1.32
C VAL A 101 3.50 -2.21 0.71
N HIS A 102 3.52 -3.51 0.45
CA HIS A 102 2.44 -4.25 -0.19
C HIS A 102 1.96 -5.38 0.72
N PRO A 103 1.06 -5.07 1.69
CA PRO A 103 0.50 -6.08 2.58
C PRO A 103 -0.42 -7.04 1.82
N GLY A 104 -0.41 -8.32 2.26
CA GLY A 104 -1.41 -9.30 1.91
C GLY A 104 -2.65 -9.19 2.80
N TYR A 105 -3.19 -10.35 3.22
CA TYR A 105 -4.29 -10.42 4.16
C TYR A 105 -3.81 -10.08 5.57
N ILE A 106 -4.21 -8.92 6.10
CA ILE A 106 -3.85 -8.43 7.44
C ILE A 106 -5.11 -8.26 8.28
N ARG A 107 -5.13 -8.79 9.50
CA ARG A 107 -6.26 -8.72 10.45
C ARG A 107 -6.47 -7.30 10.95
N THR A 108 -7.12 -6.49 10.15
CA THR A 108 -7.49 -5.11 10.44
C THR A 108 -9.00 -4.97 10.42
N LYS A 109 -9.50 -3.83 10.90
CA LYS A 109 -10.92 -3.47 10.80
C LYS A 109 -11.43 -3.56 9.36
N MET A 110 -10.64 -3.12 8.38
CA MET A 110 -10.97 -3.24 6.96
C MET A 110 -11.24 -4.69 6.55
N MET A 111 -10.44 -5.65 7.04
CA MET A 111 -10.62 -7.07 6.74
C MET A 111 -11.84 -7.65 7.47
N THR A 112 -11.97 -7.39 8.77
CA THR A 112 -13.05 -7.96 9.60
C THR A 112 -14.43 -7.38 9.31
N GLU A 113 -14.52 -6.20 8.69
CA GLU A 113 -15.76 -5.63 8.18
C GLU A 113 -16.12 -6.11 6.77
N SER A 114 -15.16 -6.65 6.03
CA SER A 114 -15.33 -7.08 4.63
C SER A 114 -15.46 -8.60 4.47
N LEU A 115 -14.99 -9.39 5.43
CA LEU A 115 -14.95 -10.86 5.36
C LEU A 115 -15.59 -11.50 6.59
N THR A 116 -16.30 -12.63 6.36
CA THR A 116 -16.79 -13.48 7.46
C THR A 116 -15.64 -14.29 8.07
N ASP A 117 -15.87 -14.88 9.25
CA ASP A 117 -14.86 -15.71 9.92
C ASP A 117 -14.46 -16.92 9.04
N GLU A 118 -15.41 -17.54 8.32
CA GLU A 118 -15.12 -18.62 7.38
C GLU A 118 -14.23 -18.15 6.22
N GLN A 119 -14.49 -16.96 5.68
CA GLN A 119 -13.66 -16.37 4.62
C GLN A 119 -12.26 -16.04 5.13
N ILE A 120 -12.10 -15.63 6.40
CA ILE A 120 -10.80 -15.39 7.03
C ILE A 120 -10.02 -16.71 7.19
N VAL A 121 -10.69 -17.80 7.51
CA VAL A 121 -10.05 -19.14 7.55
C VAL A 121 -9.57 -19.53 6.15
N ILE A 122 -10.40 -19.40 5.13
CA ILE A 122 -10.02 -19.68 3.73
C ILE A 122 -8.83 -18.81 3.29
N ALA A 123 -8.85 -17.53 3.64
CA ALA A 123 -7.74 -16.62 3.36
C ALA A 123 -6.45 -17.08 4.06
N SER A 124 -6.54 -17.51 5.32
CA SER A 124 -5.40 -18.05 6.09
C SER A 124 -4.80 -19.29 5.44
N ASP A 125 -5.65 -20.20 4.96
CA ASP A 125 -5.23 -21.45 4.32
C ASP A 125 -4.58 -21.20 2.95
N SER A 126 -4.94 -20.12 2.27
CA SER A 126 -4.35 -19.73 0.99
C SER A 126 -2.93 -19.15 1.13
N VAL A 127 -2.58 -18.64 2.30
CA VAL A 127 -1.25 -18.07 2.56
C VAL A 127 -0.24 -19.19 2.85
N PRO A 128 0.94 -19.23 2.23
CA PRO A 128 1.97 -20.23 2.53
C PRO A 128 2.33 -20.34 4.02
N ILE A 129 2.40 -19.23 4.76
CA ILE A 129 2.66 -19.21 6.23
C ILE A 129 1.45 -19.69 7.05
N LYS A 130 0.30 -20.01 6.41
CA LYS A 130 -0.90 -20.58 7.04
C LYS A 130 -1.52 -19.71 8.14
N ARG A 131 -1.43 -18.41 8.00
CA ARG A 131 -2.16 -17.43 8.79
C ARG A 131 -2.33 -16.13 8.02
N VAL A 132 -3.33 -15.34 8.38
CA VAL A 132 -3.33 -13.91 8.03
C VAL A 132 -2.27 -13.18 8.84
N GLY A 133 -1.75 -12.09 8.31
CA GLY A 133 -0.82 -11.22 9.03
C GLY A 133 -1.54 -10.40 10.11
N GLU A 134 -0.78 -9.93 11.08
CA GLU A 134 -1.24 -8.97 12.08
C GLU A 134 -0.70 -7.57 11.76
N PRO A 135 -1.36 -6.49 12.20
CA PRO A 135 -0.87 -5.13 11.97
C PRO A 135 0.59 -4.91 12.38
N VAL A 136 1.04 -5.61 13.43
CA VAL A 136 2.44 -5.54 13.90
C VAL A 136 3.43 -6.12 12.89
N ASP A 137 3.03 -7.09 12.07
CA ASP A 137 3.90 -7.63 11.02
C ASP A 137 4.25 -6.51 10.03
N VAL A 138 3.26 -5.72 9.62
CA VAL A 138 3.45 -4.55 8.73
C VAL A 138 4.23 -3.43 9.43
N SER A 139 3.89 -3.12 10.69
CA SER A 139 4.50 -2.01 11.44
C SER A 139 6.00 -2.17 11.61
N ARG A 140 6.49 -3.39 11.81
CA ARG A 140 7.94 -3.67 11.92
C ARG A 140 8.71 -3.30 10.65
N LEU A 141 8.15 -3.62 9.49
CA LEU A 141 8.73 -3.21 8.20
C LEU A 141 8.68 -1.70 8.01
N VAL A 142 7.56 -1.06 8.39
CA VAL A 142 7.43 0.42 8.34
C VAL A 142 8.46 1.09 9.23
N ILE A 143 8.72 0.56 10.45
CA ILE A 143 9.75 1.08 11.37
C ILE A 143 11.13 0.97 10.73
N TYR A 144 11.49 -0.18 10.14
CA TYR A 144 12.74 -0.35 9.41
C TYR A 144 12.89 0.69 8.29
N LEU A 145 11.86 0.85 7.45
CA LEU A 145 11.89 1.82 6.34
C LEU A 145 11.93 3.28 6.81
N ALA A 146 11.39 3.57 7.99
CA ALA A 146 11.40 4.90 8.59
C ALA A 146 12.75 5.25 9.21
N SER A 147 13.55 4.27 9.59
CA SER A 147 14.84 4.43 10.30
C SER A 147 16.02 4.60 9.34
N ASP A 148 17.16 5.00 9.89
CA ASP A 148 18.43 5.13 9.16
C ASP A 148 19.02 3.78 8.73
N GLU A 149 18.56 2.65 9.32
CA GLU A 149 18.95 1.30 8.92
C GLU A 149 18.61 1.00 7.45
N SER A 150 17.57 1.65 6.91
CA SER A 150 17.19 1.54 5.50
C SER A 150 17.82 2.64 4.61
N GLY A 151 18.96 3.19 5.00
CA GLY A 151 19.62 4.34 4.36
C GLY A 151 19.96 4.15 2.87
N PHE A 152 20.07 2.91 2.39
CA PHE A 152 20.33 2.59 0.97
C PHE A 152 19.12 1.95 0.26
N THR A 153 17.91 2.13 0.84
CA THR A 153 16.66 1.54 0.33
C THR A 153 15.72 2.65 -0.13
N THR A 154 15.55 2.81 -1.45
CA THR A 154 14.61 3.77 -2.05
C THR A 154 14.05 3.24 -3.37
N GLY A 155 12.85 3.65 -3.76
CA GLY A 155 12.17 3.20 -4.98
C GLY A 155 11.73 1.74 -4.96
N SER A 156 11.86 1.07 -3.81
CA SER A 156 11.64 -0.37 -3.66
C SER A 156 10.20 -0.69 -3.27
N GLU A 157 9.76 -1.87 -3.71
CA GLU A 157 8.47 -2.47 -3.41
C GLU A 157 8.68 -3.59 -2.39
N HIS A 158 8.14 -3.44 -1.19
CA HIS A 158 8.30 -4.38 -0.09
C HIS A 158 7.03 -5.17 0.13
N VAL A 159 7.03 -6.42 -0.29
CA VAL A 159 5.89 -7.33 -0.13
C VAL A 159 5.91 -7.93 1.28
N ILE A 160 4.75 -7.94 1.94
CA ILE A 160 4.56 -8.55 3.25
C ILE A 160 3.20 -9.25 3.29
N ASP A 161 3.15 -10.44 2.71
CA ASP A 161 1.94 -11.19 2.39
C ASP A 161 1.98 -12.67 2.79
N GLY A 162 3.03 -13.06 3.52
CA GLY A 162 3.24 -14.46 3.93
C GLY A 162 3.52 -15.42 2.77
N GLY A 163 3.97 -14.90 1.62
CA GLY A 163 4.28 -15.66 0.42
C GLY A 163 3.11 -15.82 -0.57
N LEU A 164 1.99 -15.14 -0.33
CA LEU A 164 0.77 -15.31 -1.14
C LEU A 164 0.98 -14.99 -2.63
N THR A 165 1.81 -14.01 -2.96
CA THR A 165 2.08 -13.60 -4.36
C THR A 165 3.37 -14.18 -4.94
N SER A 166 4.00 -15.16 -4.28
CA SER A 166 5.23 -15.80 -4.75
C SER A 166 5.01 -16.92 -5.77
N VAL A 167 3.79 -17.10 -6.26
CA VAL A 167 3.34 -18.12 -7.21
C VAL A 167 3.02 -17.53 -8.56
#